data_903a5f2819776d4e95eb3c16852174ff
#
_entry.id   903a5f2819776d4e95eb3c16852174ff
#
_cell.length_a   1.000
_cell.length_b   1.000
_cell.length_c   1.000
_cell.angle_alpha   90.00
_cell.angle_beta   90.00
_cell.angle_gamma   90.00
#
_symmetry.space_group_name_H-M   'P 1'
#
loop_
_entity.id
_entity.type
_entity.pdbx_description
1 polymer ?
#
loop_
_entity_poly.entity_id
_entity_poly.type
_entity_poly.pdbx_seq_one_letter_code
_entity_poly.pdbx_strand_id
1 'polypeptide(L)'
;MNMEKNNAPLLEMRNIKKGFFGNQVLTDINFTLKEGEVLGLVGENGAGKSTLMKILFGMDVIRETGGYEGDVLIDGEKVQFNTPFDALKAGIGMVHQEFSLIPGFTATENILLNREPKKKSVISEVFGPRLDTLDYKEMDNRAAKAIEKMGVAIDQKMVISSMPVGHKQFTEIARELSKENLKLLILDEPTAVLTEQEAQALLDSIRGMASRGIAVIFITHRLQEILSVCDKVVIMRDGYVVKDVAARETDVRDITHYMVGREVAAGGAAHDIRDHSDARTILSIRKLWVDMPGEIVRNVDLDVKEGEILGIGGLAGQGKLGIPNGVMGLYEAGGTVEFDGKPIALNSPRKCLDSQLAFVSEDRRGVGLLLDESLEWNVAFPAMQVQNKFLKRMGFFTWRDEKAIHTVTNRYIDELQIKCTGSDQKARELSGGNQQKVCLAKAFALEPRFLFVSEPTRGIDVGAKALVLEALKKFNRESGVTVVMISSELEELRQICDRIAIVSGGRVAGILPADHSSEEFGMLMVSQVK
;
A
#
# COMPACT_ATOMS: atom_id res chain seq x y z
N MET A 1 17.25 -20.34 -41.50
CA MET A 1 18.33 -20.19 -40.50
C MET A 1 17.99 -19.05 -39.54
N ASN A 2 16.80 -19.12 -38.86
CA ASN A 2 16.28 -18.07 -37.97
C ASN A 2 15.37 -18.61 -36.84
N MET A 3 15.63 -19.84 -36.37
CA MET A 3 14.81 -20.47 -35.29
C MET A 3 15.58 -20.70 -33.97
N GLU A 4 16.88 -20.40 -33.87
CA GLU A 4 17.68 -20.66 -32.66
C GLU A 4 17.95 -19.41 -31.79
N LYS A 5 17.55 -18.19 -32.24
CA LYS A 5 17.77 -16.97 -31.45
C LYS A 5 16.75 -16.75 -30.30
N ASN A 6 15.69 -17.52 -30.23
CA ASN A 6 14.55 -17.25 -29.34
C ASN A 6 14.59 -17.95 -27.97
N ASN A 7 15.71 -18.54 -27.55
CA ASN A 7 15.76 -19.30 -26.29
C ASN A 7 16.76 -18.77 -25.24
N ALA A 8 17.56 -17.76 -25.58
CA ALA A 8 18.47 -17.14 -24.63
C ALA A 8 17.69 -16.19 -23.71
N PRO A 9 17.97 -16.15 -22.39
CA PRO A 9 17.34 -15.22 -21.48
C PRO A 9 17.74 -13.77 -21.81
N LEU A 10 16.78 -12.85 -21.78
CA LEU A 10 17.02 -11.41 -21.84
C LEU A 10 17.72 -10.93 -20.57
N LEU A 11 17.21 -11.35 -19.41
CA LEU A 11 17.79 -11.07 -18.10
C LEU A 11 18.16 -12.38 -17.41
N GLU A 12 19.35 -12.42 -16.84
CA GLU A 12 19.77 -13.49 -15.95
C GLU A 12 20.45 -12.91 -14.72
N MET A 13 20.01 -13.35 -13.56
CA MET A 13 20.64 -13.05 -12.28
C MET A 13 21.30 -14.31 -11.73
N ARG A 14 22.59 -14.22 -11.39
CA ARG A 14 23.39 -15.36 -10.91
C ARG A 14 24.01 -15.03 -9.56
N ASN A 15 23.67 -15.82 -8.54
CA ASN A 15 24.24 -15.80 -7.19
C ASN A 15 24.25 -14.40 -6.58
N ILE A 16 23.19 -13.61 -6.79
CA ILE A 16 23.13 -12.24 -6.28
C ILE A 16 23.01 -12.25 -4.76
N LYS A 17 23.95 -11.53 -4.10
CA LYS A 17 23.94 -11.30 -2.65
C LYS A 17 24.05 -9.83 -2.34
N LYS A 18 23.31 -9.36 -1.32
CA LYS A 18 23.37 -7.97 -0.85
C LYS A 18 23.11 -7.87 0.64
N GLY A 19 24.02 -7.24 1.35
CA GLY A 19 23.85 -6.85 2.75
C GLY A 19 23.81 -5.33 2.92
N PHE A 20 23.16 -4.86 3.98
CA PHE A 20 23.18 -3.47 4.44
C PHE A 20 23.58 -3.44 5.91
N PHE A 21 24.63 -2.68 6.25
CA PHE A 21 25.06 -2.48 7.64
C PHE A 21 25.18 -3.78 8.47
N GLY A 22 25.70 -4.84 7.84
CA GLY A 22 25.87 -6.15 8.49
C GLY A 22 24.66 -7.09 8.43
N ASN A 23 23.50 -6.62 7.96
CA ASN A 23 22.31 -7.44 7.78
C ASN A 23 22.22 -7.96 6.32
N GLN A 24 22.22 -9.28 6.13
CA GLN A 24 22.03 -9.89 4.82
C GLN A 24 20.57 -9.76 4.39
N VAL A 25 20.34 -9.17 3.19
CA VAL A 25 19.01 -8.93 2.63
C VAL A 25 18.72 -9.78 1.41
N LEU A 26 19.74 -10.08 0.60
CA LEU A 26 19.64 -11.01 -0.52
C LEU A 26 20.74 -12.06 -0.40
N THR A 27 20.36 -13.31 -0.57
CA THR A 27 21.27 -14.45 -0.49
C THR A 27 21.02 -15.41 -1.64
N ASP A 28 22.00 -15.54 -2.52
CA ASP A 28 22.02 -16.51 -3.62
C ASP A 28 20.79 -16.44 -4.55
N ILE A 29 20.43 -15.22 -4.99
CA ILE A 29 19.30 -15.02 -5.90
C ILE A 29 19.68 -15.46 -7.30
N ASN A 30 18.90 -16.38 -7.84
CA ASN A 30 19.07 -16.94 -9.18
C ASN A 30 17.70 -16.99 -9.88
N PHE A 31 17.56 -16.36 -11.04
CA PHE A 31 16.42 -16.54 -11.95
C PHE A 31 16.73 -15.97 -13.33
N THR A 32 15.89 -16.31 -14.29
CA THR A 32 16.00 -15.86 -15.68
C THR A 32 14.67 -15.30 -16.17
N LEU A 33 14.71 -14.39 -17.14
CA LEU A 33 13.55 -13.83 -17.82
C LEU A 33 13.85 -13.75 -19.32
N LYS A 34 12.92 -14.22 -20.15
CA LYS A 34 13.03 -14.21 -21.61
C LYS A 34 12.42 -12.95 -22.21
N GLU A 35 12.78 -12.67 -23.46
CA GLU A 35 12.13 -11.60 -24.24
C GLU A 35 10.64 -11.90 -24.38
N GLY A 36 9.80 -10.89 -24.12
CA GLY A 36 8.34 -11.02 -24.18
C GLY A 36 7.71 -11.89 -23.08
N GLU A 37 8.46 -12.31 -22.07
CA GLU A 37 7.95 -13.07 -20.93
C GLU A 37 7.49 -12.11 -19.82
N VAL A 38 6.39 -12.43 -19.14
CA VAL A 38 5.90 -11.73 -17.95
C VAL A 38 6.24 -12.55 -16.70
N LEU A 39 7.12 -12.04 -15.88
CA LEU A 39 7.54 -12.64 -14.61
C LEU A 39 6.84 -11.97 -13.44
N GLY A 40 6.08 -12.72 -12.68
CA GLY A 40 5.55 -12.30 -11.38
C GLY A 40 6.61 -12.46 -10.29
N LEU A 41 7.03 -11.36 -9.67
CA LEU A 41 7.95 -11.40 -8.52
C LEU A 41 7.15 -11.19 -7.24
N VAL A 42 6.95 -12.25 -6.48
CA VAL A 42 6.13 -12.24 -5.26
C VAL A 42 6.96 -12.56 -4.02
N GLY A 43 6.48 -12.15 -2.86
CA GLY A 43 7.12 -12.36 -1.57
C GLY A 43 6.62 -11.37 -0.55
N GLU A 44 6.81 -11.65 0.74
CA GLU A 44 6.46 -10.73 1.82
C GLU A 44 7.25 -9.41 1.76
N ASN A 45 6.77 -8.39 2.50
CA ASN A 45 7.55 -7.16 2.68
C ASN A 45 8.81 -7.51 3.49
N GLY A 46 9.97 -7.07 2.98
CA GLY A 46 11.26 -7.47 3.53
C GLY A 46 11.89 -8.71 2.87
N ALA A 47 11.18 -9.40 1.96
CA ALA A 47 11.75 -10.55 1.23
C ALA A 47 12.91 -10.17 0.28
N GLY A 48 13.17 -8.87 0.08
CA GLY A 48 14.28 -8.40 -0.76
C GLY A 48 13.89 -7.92 -2.16
N LYS A 49 12.61 -7.97 -2.57
CA LYS A 49 12.14 -7.57 -3.92
C LYS A 49 12.62 -6.18 -4.33
N SER A 50 12.35 -5.16 -3.50
CA SER A 50 12.75 -3.78 -3.80
C SER A 50 14.27 -3.60 -3.83
N THR A 51 15.03 -4.38 -3.04
CA THR A 51 16.49 -4.38 -3.10
C THR A 51 16.99 -4.94 -4.42
N LEU A 52 16.37 -6.01 -4.89
CA LEU A 52 16.66 -6.62 -6.17
C LEU A 52 16.41 -5.64 -7.33
N MET A 53 15.27 -4.91 -7.28
CA MET A 53 14.96 -3.88 -8.28
C MET A 53 15.93 -2.70 -8.24
N LYS A 54 16.39 -2.30 -7.05
CA LYS A 54 17.43 -1.25 -6.90
C LYS A 54 18.76 -1.67 -7.52
N ILE A 55 19.12 -2.96 -7.46
CA ILE A 55 20.30 -3.50 -8.15
C ILE A 55 20.10 -3.41 -9.66
N LEU A 56 18.97 -3.90 -10.19
CA LEU A 56 18.65 -3.87 -11.62
C LEU A 56 18.57 -2.46 -12.21
N PHE A 57 18.16 -1.49 -11.39
CA PHE A 57 18.03 -0.11 -11.83
C PHE A 57 19.24 0.77 -11.51
N GLY A 58 20.31 0.22 -10.91
CA GLY A 58 21.55 0.95 -10.63
C GLY A 58 21.37 2.10 -9.63
N MET A 59 20.53 1.91 -8.60
CA MET A 59 20.29 2.96 -7.59
C MET A 59 21.53 3.22 -6.74
N ASP A 60 21.86 4.49 -6.48
CA ASP A 60 23.05 4.94 -5.75
C ASP A 60 23.21 4.24 -4.38
N VAL A 61 22.10 3.98 -3.67
CA VAL A 61 22.12 3.31 -2.36
C VAL A 61 22.80 1.94 -2.40
N ILE A 62 22.75 1.23 -3.52
CA ILE A 62 23.42 -0.06 -3.67
C ILE A 62 24.94 0.11 -3.64
N ARG A 63 25.46 1.08 -4.38
CA ARG A 63 26.89 1.40 -4.46
C ARG A 63 27.40 1.98 -3.14
N GLU A 64 26.70 2.95 -2.57
CA GLU A 64 27.06 3.63 -1.33
C GLU A 64 27.12 2.70 -0.12
N THR A 65 26.39 1.59 -0.17
CA THR A 65 26.38 0.57 0.90
C THR A 65 27.21 -0.68 0.56
N GLY A 66 28.25 -0.54 -0.28
CA GLY A 66 29.23 -1.58 -0.56
C GLY A 66 28.96 -2.47 -1.77
N GLY A 67 28.03 -2.09 -2.67
CA GLY A 67 27.75 -2.87 -3.89
C GLY A 67 26.93 -4.14 -3.61
N TYR A 68 27.02 -5.10 -4.52
CA TYR A 68 26.43 -6.45 -4.41
C TYR A 68 27.42 -7.48 -4.98
N GLU A 69 27.26 -8.75 -4.59
CA GLU A 69 27.99 -9.89 -5.16
C GLU A 69 27.13 -10.62 -6.20
N GLY A 70 27.76 -11.35 -7.10
CA GLY A 70 27.11 -12.10 -8.17
C GLY A 70 27.08 -11.34 -9.49
N ASP A 71 26.36 -11.89 -10.46
CA ASP A 71 26.36 -11.39 -11.84
C ASP A 71 24.94 -11.09 -12.32
N VAL A 72 24.78 -9.94 -12.96
CA VAL A 72 23.60 -9.56 -13.74
C VAL A 72 24.00 -9.61 -15.21
N LEU A 73 23.25 -10.35 -16.02
CA LEU A 73 23.47 -10.42 -17.45
C LEU A 73 22.22 -9.92 -18.19
N ILE A 74 22.44 -9.10 -19.23
CA ILE A 74 21.42 -8.66 -20.19
C ILE A 74 21.87 -9.13 -21.57
N ASP A 75 21.01 -9.83 -22.30
CA ASP A 75 21.33 -10.43 -23.60
C ASP A 75 22.61 -11.33 -23.56
N GLY A 76 22.86 -11.95 -22.41
CA GLY A 76 24.04 -12.80 -22.17
C GLY A 76 25.34 -12.04 -21.86
N GLU A 77 25.31 -10.70 -21.85
CA GLU A 77 26.47 -9.87 -21.49
C GLU A 77 26.39 -9.45 -20.02
N LYS A 78 27.49 -9.62 -19.28
CA LYS A 78 27.57 -9.18 -17.88
C LYS A 78 27.54 -7.67 -17.81
N VAL A 79 26.59 -7.14 -17.02
CA VAL A 79 26.40 -5.70 -16.83
C VAL A 79 26.51 -5.32 -15.35
N GLN A 80 26.96 -4.09 -15.11
CA GLN A 80 26.95 -3.50 -13.79
C GLN A 80 26.42 -2.06 -13.94
N PHE A 81 25.23 -1.83 -13.42
CA PHE A 81 24.61 -0.51 -13.46
C PHE A 81 25.04 0.30 -12.24
N ASN A 82 25.74 1.42 -12.50
CA ASN A 82 26.18 2.35 -11.45
C ASN A 82 25.21 3.50 -11.24
N THR A 83 24.37 3.77 -12.23
CA THR A 83 23.37 4.82 -12.21
C THR A 83 22.07 4.33 -12.88
N PRO A 84 20.91 4.93 -12.57
CA PRO A 84 19.67 4.67 -13.30
C PRO A 84 19.79 4.93 -14.82
N PHE A 85 20.66 5.87 -15.22
CA PHE A 85 20.89 6.12 -16.65
C PHE A 85 21.55 4.96 -17.38
N ASP A 86 22.37 4.16 -16.70
CA ASP A 86 23.00 2.99 -17.31
C ASP A 86 21.93 1.92 -17.58
N ALA A 87 21.02 1.69 -16.63
CA ALA A 87 19.89 0.76 -16.81
C ALA A 87 18.96 1.24 -17.95
N LEU A 88 18.64 2.55 -17.99
CA LEU A 88 17.85 3.14 -19.07
C LEU A 88 18.48 2.95 -20.46
N LYS A 89 19.81 3.14 -20.58
CA LYS A 89 20.54 2.89 -21.83
C LYS A 89 20.52 1.42 -22.26
N ALA A 90 20.53 0.51 -21.29
CA ALA A 90 20.41 -0.92 -21.56
C ALA A 90 18.97 -1.35 -21.94
N GLY A 91 18.01 -0.43 -21.91
CA GLY A 91 16.60 -0.69 -22.26
C GLY A 91 15.75 -1.15 -21.08
N ILE A 92 16.14 -0.87 -19.84
CA ILE A 92 15.36 -1.19 -18.65
C ILE A 92 14.57 0.05 -18.25
N GLY A 93 13.23 -0.05 -18.16
CA GLY A 93 12.33 0.94 -17.62
C GLY A 93 11.78 0.50 -16.27
N MET A 94 11.42 1.46 -15.41
CA MET A 94 10.83 1.15 -14.11
C MET A 94 9.74 2.16 -13.75
N VAL A 95 8.61 1.62 -13.32
CA VAL A 95 7.50 2.37 -12.71
C VAL A 95 7.52 2.06 -11.23
N HIS A 96 7.69 3.08 -10.42
CA HIS A 96 7.79 2.98 -8.96
C HIS A 96 6.41 2.98 -8.30
N GLN A 97 6.34 2.51 -7.07
CA GLN A 97 5.13 2.55 -6.24
C GLN A 97 4.67 3.98 -5.94
N GLU A 98 5.60 4.95 -5.82
CA GLU A 98 5.30 6.38 -5.64
C GLU A 98 5.44 7.11 -6.97
N PHE A 99 4.51 8.03 -7.26
CA PHE A 99 4.53 8.78 -8.51
C PHE A 99 5.76 9.70 -8.63
N SER A 100 6.45 9.60 -9.77
CA SER A 100 7.57 10.48 -10.12
C SER A 100 7.17 11.51 -11.20
N LEU A 101 5.90 11.91 -11.22
CA LEU A 101 5.39 12.93 -12.16
C LEU A 101 5.54 14.33 -11.59
N ILE A 102 5.80 15.30 -12.46
CA ILE A 102 5.84 16.72 -12.10
C ILE A 102 4.41 17.27 -12.11
N PRO A 103 3.86 17.68 -10.94
CA PRO A 103 2.44 18.01 -10.82
C PRO A 103 1.98 19.21 -11.67
N GLY A 104 2.86 20.17 -11.92
CA GLY A 104 2.56 21.37 -12.71
C GLY A 104 2.67 21.20 -14.23
N PHE A 105 3.11 20.02 -14.69
CA PHE A 105 3.26 19.70 -16.12
C PHE A 105 2.05 18.93 -16.64
N THR A 106 1.83 19.00 -17.95
CA THR A 106 0.86 18.17 -18.65
C THR A 106 1.32 16.72 -18.76
N ALA A 107 0.42 15.80 -19.13
CA ALA A 107 0.81 14.42 -19.41
C ALA A 107 1.84 14.35 -20.55
N THR A 108 1.67 15.10 -21.63
CA THR A 108 2.66 15.19 -22.74
C THR A 108 4.05 15.57 -22.21
N GLU A 109 4.16 16.61 -21.40
CA GLU A 109 5.44 17.09 -20.87
C GLU A 109 6.08 16.07 -19.93
N ASN A 110 5.30 15.39 -19.11
CA ASN A 110 5.80 14.31 -18.25
C ASN A 110 6.25 13.08 -19.03
N ILE A 111 5.49 12.66 -20.06
CA ILE A 111 5.84 11.49 -20.90
C ILE A 111 7.16 11.72 -21.64
N LEU A 112 7.42 12.92 -22.12
CA LEU A 112 8.58 13.22 -22.94
C LEU A 112 9.69 13.97 -22.18
N LEU A 113 9.59 14.07 -20.86
CA LEU A 113 10.57 14.76 -20.02
C LEU A 113 12.00 14.30 -20.32
N ASN A 114 12.92 15.26 -20.55
CA ASN A 114 14.31 15.07 -20.97
C ASN A 114 14.51 14.38 -22.34
N ARG A 115 13.44 14.26 -23.14
CA ARG A 115 13.46 13.68 -24.51
C ARG A 115 12.62 14.49 -25.48
N GLU A 116 12.42 15.77 -25.15
CA GLU A 116 11.59 16.68 -25.92
C GLU A 116 12.17 16.85 -27.32
N PRO A 117 11.40 16.62 -28.39
CA PRO A 117 11.79 16.91 -29.76
C PRO A 117 12.00 18.41 -29.94
N LYS A 118 13.09 18.76 -30.58
CA LYS A 118 13.47 20.14 -30.84
C LYS A 118 13.25 20.49 -32.31
N LYS A 119 12.81 21.71 -32.55
CA LYS A 119 12.67 22.27 -33.87
C LYS A 119 13.73 23.32 -34.10
N LYS A 120 14.48 23.19 -35.20
CA LYS A 120 15.43 24.20 -35.62
C LYS A 120 14.69 25.48 -36.03
N SER A 121 15.16 26.61 -35.57
CA SER A 121 14.72 27.92 -35.99
C SER A 121 15.85 28.60 -36.78
N VAL A 122 15.52 29.61 -37.58
CA VAL A 122 16.53 30.39 -38.31
C VAL A 122 17.57 30.99 -37.33
N ILE A 123 17.15 31.30 -36.11
CA ILE A 123 18.03 31.83 -35.07
C ILE A 123 18.97 30.74 -34.55
N SER A 124 18.50 29.52 -34.36
CA SER A 124 19.32 28.41 -33.90
C SER A 124 20.30 27.88 -34.94
N GLU A 125 19.96 28.03 -36.21
CA GLU A 125 20.89 27.73 -37.31
C GLU A 125 22.09 28.68 -37.35
N VAL A 126 21.89 29.95 -36.96
CA VAL A 126 22.95 30.97 -36.96
C VAL A 126 23.73 31.00 -35.64
N PHE A 127 23.05 30.89 -34.50
CA PHE A 127 23.62 31.09 -33.16
C PHE A 127 23.80 29.77 -32.34
N GLY A 128 23.49 28.63 -32.95
CA GLY A 128 23.74 27.32 -32.40
C GLY A 128 22.53 26.62 -31.72
N PRO A 129 22.62 25.29 -31.48
CA PRO A 129 21.50 24.43 -31.10
C PRO A 129 20.92 24.69 -29.70
N ARG A 130 21.56 25.56 -28.90
CA ARG A 130 21.01 25.99 -27.60
C ARG A 130 19.79 26.89 -27.73
N LEU A 131 19.54 27.43 -28.93
CA LEU A 131 18.39 28.26 -29.26
C LEU A 131 17.30 27.50 -30.05
N ASP A 132 17.37 26.17 -30.13
CA ASP A 132 16.30 25.34 -30.65
C ASP A 132 15.06 25.49 -29.76
N THR A 133 13.89 25.52 -30.40
CA THR A 133 12.59 25.56 -29.69
C THR A 133 12.00 24.15 -29.56
N LEU A 134 11.17 23.94 -28.56
CA LEU A 134 10.44 22.67 -28.42
C LEU A 134 9.43 22.53 -29.56
N ASP A 135 9.32 21.31 -30.09
CA ASP A 135 8.27 20.97 -31.06
C ASP A 135 7.07 20.36 -30.33
N TYR A 136 6.19 21.21 -29.81
CA TYR A 136 5.00 20.78 -29.09
C TYR A 136 4.06 19.87 -29.89
N LYS A 137 4.00 20.06 -31.23
CA LYS A 137 3.16 19.22 -32.08
C LYS A 137 3.70 17.79 -32.16
N GLU A 138 5.00 17.64 -32.30
CA GLU A 138 5.64 16.33 -32.31
C GLU A 138 5.62 15.71 -30.90
N MET A 139 5.73 16.51 -29.83
CA MET A 139 5.53 16.07 -28.46
C MET A 139 4.15 15.45 -28.27
N ASP A 140 3.10 16.16 -28.66
CA ASP A 140 1.71 15.68 -28.57
C ASP A 140 1.51 14.39 -29.36
N ASN A 141 2.07 14.28 -30.57
CA ASN A 141 1.98 13.08 -31.39
C ASN A 141 2.67 11.88 -30.76
N ARG A 142 3.86 12.06 -30.18
CA ARG A 142 4.60 10.97 -29.50
C ARG A 142 3.92 10.55 -28.21
N ALA A 143 3.41 11.49 -27.43
CA ALA A 143 2.66 11.19 -26.21
C ALA A 143 1.36 10.44 -26.53
N ALA A 144 0.60 10.88 -27.54
CA ALA A 144 -0.60 10.20 -27.98
C ALA A 144 -0.34 8.73 -28.38
N LYS A 145 0.71 8.50 -29.17
CA LYS A 145 1.11 7.12 -29.55
C LYS A 145 1.49 6.25 -28.35
N ALA A 146 2.14 6.82 -27.32
CA ALA A 146 2.51 6.09 -26.12
C ALA A 146 1.26 5.72 -25.29
N ILE A 147 0.30 6.64 -25.17
CA ILE A 147 -0.99 6.43 -24.49
C ILE A 147 -1.84 5.40 -25.26
N GLU A 148 -1.91 5.51 -26.58
CA GLU A 148 -2.67 4.57 -27.43
C GLU A 148 -2.21 3.12 -27.27
N LYS A 149 -0.90 2.90 -27.10
CA LYS A 149 -0.33 1.56 -26.85
C LYS A 149 -0.90 0.89 -25.59
N MET A 150 -1.48 1.64 -24.68
CA MET A 150 -2.05 1.14 -23.42
C MET A 150 -3.56 0.87 -23.50
N GLY A 151 -4.23 1.27 -24.59
CA GLY A 151 -5.66 1.08 -24.77
C GLY A 151 -6.54 1.90 -23.81
N VAL A 152 -6.01 2.95 -23.21
CA VAL A 152 -6.69 3.81 -22.23
C VAL A 152 -6.85 5.23 -22.80
N ALA A 153 -8.02 5.83 -22.62
CA ALA A 153 -8.27 7.21 -23.03
C ALA A 153 -7.77 8.19 -21.96
N ILE A 154 -6.67 8.88 -22.22
CA ILE A 154 -6.12 9.94 -21.38
C ILE A 154 -6.00 11.22 -22.18
N ASP A 155 -6.49 12.33 -21.63
CA ASP A 155 -6.23 13.64 -22.20
C ASP A 155 -4.77 14.03 -21.93
N GLN A 156 -3.94 13.96 -22.95
CA GLN A 156 -2.51 14.24 -22.86
C GLN A 156 -2.19 15.70 -22.52
N LYS A 157 -3.15 16.61 -22.66
CA LYS A 157 -3.01 18.05 -22.31
C LYS A 157 -3.43 18.34 -20.86
N MET A 158 -4.03 17.39 -20.18
CA MET A 158 -4.39 17.56 -18.78
C MET A 158 -3.16 17.72 -17.91
N VAL A 159 -3.20 18.68 -16.99
CA VAL A 159 -2.13 18.89 -16.00
C VAL A 159 -2.21 17.80 -14.93
N ILE A 160 -1.06 17.24 -14.54
CA ILE A 160 -0.99 16.10 -13.61
C ILE A 160 -1.66 16.38 -12.26
N SER A 161 -1.56 17.60 -11.73
CA SER A 161 -2.22 17.95 -10.46
C SER A 161 -3.73 17.74 -10.47
N SER A 162 -4.38 17.94 -11.62
CA SER A 162 -5.84 17.80 -11.81
C SER A 162 -6.25 16.41 -12.29
N MET A 163 -5.29 15.50 -12.49
CA MET A 163 -5.53 14.19 -13.07
C MET A 163 -5.96 13.16 -12.01
N PRO A 164 -6.97 12.30 -12.30
CA PRO A 164 -7.30 11.17 -11.45
C PRO A 164 -6.08 10.26 -11.21
N VAL A 165 -6.04 9.60 -10.04
CA VAL A 165 -4.87 8.79 -9.63
C VAL A 165 -4.57 7.68 -10.61
N GLY A 166 -5.59 6.97 -11.12
CA GLY A 166 -5.43 5.94 -12.15
C GLY A 166 -4.79 6.48 -13.43
N HIS A 167 -5.21 7.66 -13.90
CA HIS A 167 -4.62 8.28 -15.08
C HIS A 167 -3.15 8.70 -14.87
N LYS A 168 -2.76 9.10 -13.64
CA LYS A 168 -1.35 9.35 -13.29
C LYS A 168 -0.52 8.09 -13.46
N GLN A 169 -1.04 6.94 -12.99
CA GLN A 169 -0.39 5.64 -13.13
C GLN A 169 -0.14 5.30 -14.60
N PHE A 170 -1.17 5.43 -15.43
CA PHE A 170 -1.04 5.20 -16.86
C PHE A 170 -0.09 6.19 -17.55
N THR A 171 -0.04 7.44 -17.09
CA THR A 171 0.91 8.44 -17.62
C THR A 171 2.36 8.04 -17.34
N GLU A 172 2.67 7.49 -16.15
CA GLU A 172 4.00 6.97 -15.85
C GLU A 172 4.39 5.78 -16.72
N ILE A 173 3.46 4.84 -16.93
CA ILE A 173 3.71 3.70 -17.80
C ILE A 173 3.89 4.17 -19.26
N ALA A 174 3.07 5.12 -19.73
CA ALA A 174 3.22 5.69 -21.07
C ALA A 174 4.58 6.40 -21.25
N ARG A 175 5.10 7.05 -20.20
CA ARG A 175 6.46 7.62 -20.18
C ARG A 175 7.52 6.57 -20.45
N GLU A 176 7.41 5.40 -19.82
CA GLU A 176 8.35 4.31 -20.05
C GLU A 176 8.19 3.72 -21.46
N LEU A 177 6.95 3.49 -21.93
CA LEU A 177 6.65 2.97 -23.26
C LEU A 177 6.99 3.92 -24.42
N SER A 178 7.19 5.21 -24.13
CA SER A 178 7.63 6.18 -25.13
C SER A 178 9.12 6.11 -25.44
N LYS A 179 9.90 5.28 -24.71
CA LYS A 179 11.32 5.03 -24.95
C LYS A 179 11.50 4.09 -26.13
N GLU A 180 12.42 4.41 -27.05
CA GLU A 180 12.59 3.65 -28.31
C GLU A 180 13.22 2.27 -28.11
N ASN A 181 14.05 2.08 -27.07
CA ASN A 181 14.83 0.87 -26.84
C ASN A 181 14.38 0.08 -25.60
N LEU A 182 13.10 0.16 -25.21
CA LEU A 182 12.60 -0.56 -24.04
C LEU A 182 12.57 -2.07 -24.30
N LYS A 183 13.36 -2.83 -23.54
CA LYS A 183 13.44 -4.30 -23.57
C LYS A 183 12.80 -4.95 -22.35
N LEU A 184 12.97 -4.33 -21.18
CA LEU A 184 12.49 -4.79 -19.89
C LEU A 184 11.75 -3.67 -19.18
N LEU A 185 10.52 -3.92 -18.75
CA LEU A 185 9.74 -3.02 -17.91
C LEU A 185 9.50 -3.61 -16.53
N ILE A 186 9.88 -2.89 -15.49
CA ILE A 186 9.64 -3.25 -14.10
C ILE A 186 8.43 -2.44 -13.61
N LEU A 187 7.42 -3.12 -13.10
CA LEU A 187 6.20 -2.53 -12.55
C LEU A 187 6.10 -2.90 -11.06
N ASP A 188 6.30 -1.92 -10.18
CA ASP A 188 6.26 -2.13 -8.74
C ASP A 188 4.91 -1.66 -8.17
N GLU A 189 4.05 -2.60 -7.81
CA GLU A 189 2.68 -2.43 -7.31
C GLU A 189 1.79 -1.48 -8.14
N PRO A 190 1.74 -1.61 -9.48
CA PRO A 190 1.10 -0.63 -10.33
C PRO A 190 -0.44 -0.61 -10.23
N THR A 191 -1.05 -1.65 -9.64
CA THR A 191 -2.51 -1.80 -9.49
C THR A 191 -3.03 -1.34 -8.12
N ALA A 192 -2.15 -0.96 -7.20
CA ALA A 192 -2.51 -0.65 -5.81
C ALA A 192 -3.52 0.50 -5.66
N VAL A 193 -3.52 1.44 -6.61
CA VAL A 193 -4.34 2.65 -6.60
C VAL A 193 -5.43 2.65 -7.68
N LEU A 194 -5.56 1.56 -8.43
CA LEU A 194 -6.49 1.44 -9.57
C LEU A 194 -7.82 0.82 -9.13
N THR A 195 -8.90 1.23 -9.80
CA THR A 195 -10.18 0.53 -9.77
C THR A 195 -10.05 -0.83 -10.46
N GLU A 196 -10.99 -1.75 -10.26
CA GLU A 196 -10.97 -3.07 -10.92
C GLU A 196 -10.92 -2.97 -12.44
N GLN A 197 -11.68 -2.03 -13.03
CA GLN A 197 -11.71 -1.82 -14.49
C GLN A 197 -10.36 -1.28 -15.00
N GLU A 198 -9.75 -0.33 -14.28
CA GLU A 198 -8.43 0.20 -14.60
C GLU A 198 -7.34 -0.85 -14.43
N ALA A 199 -7.41 -1.67 -13.36
CA ALA A 199 -6.49 -2.77 -13.14
C ALA A 199 -6.57 -3.80 -14.28
N GLN A 200 -7.79 -4.19 -14.72
CA GLN A 200 -7.95 -5.10 -15.84
C GLN A 200 -7.38 -4.51 -17.15
N ALA A 201 -7.61 -3.22 -17.42
CA ALA A 201 -7.04 -2.54 -18.59
C ALA A 201 -5.51 -2.54 -18.55
N LEU A 202 -4.91 -2.37 -17.36
CA LEU A 202 -3.47 -2.46 -17.18
C LEU A 202 -2.94 -3.89 -17.45
N LEU A 203 -3.60 -4.92 -16.92
CA LEU A 203 -3.21 -6.32 -17.15
C LEU A 203 -3.27 -6.68 -18.65
N ASP A 204 -4.30 -6.21 -19.36
CA ASP A 204 -4.40 -6.41 -20.81
C ASP A 204 -3.30 -5.66 -21.57
N SER A 205 -2.92 -4.46 -21.09
CA SER A 205 -1.81 -3.70 -21.63
C SER A 205 -0.47 -4.42 -21.42
N ILE A 206 -0.24 -5.05 -20.25
CA ILE A 206 0.96 -5.85 -19.95
C ILE A 206 1.08 -7.00 -20.94
N ARG A 207 0.00 -7.76 -21.19
CA ARG A 207 0.00 -8.82 -22.21
C ARG A 207 0.30 -8.28 -23.61
N GLY A 208 -0.27 -7.10 -23.94
CA GLY A 208 0.02 -6.41 -25.18
C GLY A 208 1.49 -5.98 -25.33
N MET A 209 2.16 -5.61 -24.24
CA MET A 209 3.60 -5.31 -24.23
C MET A 209 4.43 -6.57 -24.45
N ALA A 210 4.12 -7.63 -23.72
CA ALA A 210 4.79 -8.93 -23.84
C ALA A 210 4.71 -9.48 -25.27
N SER A 211 3.54 -9.42 -25.90
CA SER A 211 3.36 -9.86 -27.30
C SER A 211 4.17 -9.06 -28.32
N ARG A 212 4.65 -7.86 -27.96
CA ARG A 212 5.56 -7.03 -28.76
C ARG A 212 7.04 -7.23 -28.41
N GLY A 213 7.36 -8.23 -27.59
CA GLY A 213 8.72 -8.58 -27.20
C GLY A 213 9.27 -7.84 -25.98
N ILE A 214 8.49 -7.00 -25.30
CA ILE A 214 8.92 -6.33 -24.08
C ILE A 214 8.77 -7.32 -22.92
N ALA A 215 9.86 -7.68 -22.25
CA ALA A 215 9.81 -8.47 -21.03
C ALA A 215 9.27 -7.60 -19.87
N VAL A 216 8.51 -8.21 -18.96
CA VAL A 216 7.93 -7.48 -17.83
C VAL A 216 8.23 -8.20 -16.52
N ILE A 217 8.74 -7.48 -15.51
CA ILE A 217 8.73 -7.92 -14.11
C ILE A 217 7.55 -7.22 -13.43
N PHE A 218 6.58 -8.01 -13.00
CA PHE A 218 5.35 -7.53 -12.38
C PHE A 218 5.36 -7.88 -10.89
N ILE A 219 5.40 -6.86 -10.04
CA ILE A 219 5.42 -6.99 -8.58
C ILE A 219 4.07 -6.52 -8.06
N THR A 220 3.34 -7.41 -7.40
CA THR A 220 2.08 -7.10 -6.74
C THR A 220 1.83 -8.08 -5.59
N HIS A 221 1.06 -7.67 -4.61
CA HIS A 221 0.56 -8.55 -3.55
C HIS A 221 -0.78 -9.21 -3.92
N ARG A 222 -1.39 -8.83 -5.04
CA ARG A 222 -2.65 -9.40 -5.56
C ARG A 222 -2.35 -10.65 -6.39
N LEU A 223 -2.28 -11.80 -5.73
CA LEU A 223 -1.83 -13.05 -6.35
C LEU A 223 -2.70 -13.51 -7.53
N GLN A 224 -3.99 -13.14 -7.54
CA GLN A 224 -4.87 -13.42 -8.68
C GLN A 224 -4.44 -12.66 -9.95
N GLU A 225 -3.93 -11.44 -9.81
CA GLU A 225 -3.39 -10.68 -10.94
C GLU A 225 -2.15 -11.38 -11.51
N ILE A 226 -1.25 -11.87 -10.63
CA ILE A 226 -0.07 -12.67 -11.03
C ILE A 226 -0.48 -13.87 -11.87
N LEU A 227 -1.40 -14.70 -11.36
CA LEU A 227 -1.86 -15.90 -12.06
C LEU A 227 -2.60 -15.57 -13.37
N SER A 228 -3.19 -14.38 -13.48
CA SER A 228 -3.93 -13.97 -14.67
C SER A 228 -3.03 -13.49 -15.80
N VAL A 229 -1.87 -12.87 -15.51
CA VAL A 229 -1.08 -12.15 -16.53
C VAL A 229 0.33 -12.71 -16.72
N CYS A 230 0.91 -13.36 -15.69
CA CYS A 230 2.29 -13.81 -15.72
C CYS A 230 2.43 -15.20 -16.39
N ASP A 231 3.55 -15.40 -17.08
CA ASP A 231 3.96 -16.72 -17.61
C ASP A 231 4.67 -17.53 -16.53
N LYS A 232 5.37 -16.86 -15.62
CA LYS A 232 6.27 -17.43 -14.63
C LYS A 232 6.17 -16.66 -13.31
N VAL A 233 6.33 -17.37 -12.20
CA VAL A 233 6.32 -16.79 -10.86
C VAL A 233 7.61 -17.13 -10.13
N VAL A 234 8.30 -16.11 -9.65
CA VAL A 234 9.46 -16.22 -8.76
C VAL A 234 9.03 -15.78 -7.37
N ILE A 235 9.12 -16.70 -6.41
CA ILE A 235 8.68 -16.49 -5.03
C ILE A 235 9.91 -16.25 -4.16
N MET A 236 9.96 -15.09 -3.51
CA MET A 236 11.03 -14.71 -2.59
C MET A 236 10.56 -14.76 -1.14
N ARG A 237 11.42 -15.28 -0.26
CA ARG A 237 11.24 -15.27 1.18
C ARG A 237 12.58 -15.15 1.90
N ASP A 238 12.65 -14.24 2.89
CA ASP A 238 13.84 -14.03 3.74
C ASP A 238 15.14 -13.83 2.95
N GLY A 239 15.05 -13.18 1.78
CA GLY A 239 16.20 -12.92 0.92
C GLY A 239 16.61 -14.04 -0.02
N TYR A 240 15.82 -15.11 -0.13
CA TYR A 240 16.07 -16.24 -1.03
C TYR A 240 14.97 -16.36 -2.09
N VAL A 241 15.29 -16.94 -3.23
CA VAL A 241 14.30 -17.49 -4.16
C VAL A 241 13.93 -18.89 -3.64
N VAL A 242 12.73 -19.02 -3.11
CA VAL A 242 12.23 -20.30 -2.54
C VAL A 242 11.52 -21.14 -3.58
N LYS A 243 11.00 -20.54 -4.66
CA LYS A 243 10.36 -21.23 -5.77
C LYS A 243 10.46 -20.40 -7.04
N ASP A 244 10.66 -21.07 -8.15
CA ASP A 244 10.61 -20.55 -9.51
C ASP A 244 9.76 -21.54 -10.31
N VAL A 245 8.58 -21.13 -10.81
CA VAL A 245 7.56 -22.03 -11.37
C VAL A 245 6.75 -21.34 -12.46
N ALA A 246 6.29 -22.09 -13.46
CA ALA A 246 5.35 -21.55 -14.45
C ALA A 246 4.01 -21.19 -13.77
N ALA A 247 3.43 -20.05 -14.12
CA ALA A 247 2.19 -19.57 -13.48
C ALA A 247 1.02 -20.57 -13.60
N ARG A 248 0.97 -21.34 -14.70
CA ARG A 248 -0.03 -22.39 -14.93
C ARG A 248 0.12 -23.63 -14.06
N GLU A 249 1.26 -23.79 -13.37
CA GLU A 249 1.63 -24.96 -12.56
C GLU A 249 1.51 -24.67 -11.06
N THR A 250 0.98 -23.51 -10.69
CA THR A 250 0.81 -23.08 -9.30
C THR A 250 -0.54 -22.40 -9.11
N ASP A 251 -0.95 -22.23 -7.88
CA ASP A 251 -2.17 -21.52 -7.49
C ASP A 251 -1.92 -20.54 -6.34
N VAL A 252 -2.95 -19.79 -5.94
CA VAL A 252 -2.85 -18.81 -4.86
C VAL A 252 -2.40 -19.44 -3.54
N ARG A 253 -2.82 -20.68 -3.25
CA ARG A 253 -2.47 -21.40 -2.01
C ARG A 253 -1.00 -21.76 -2.00
N ASP A 254 -0.52 -22.34 -3.09
CA ASP A 254 0.89 -22.73 -3.26
C ASP A 254 1.80 -21.51 -3.16
N ILE A 255 1.49 -20.42 -3.87
CA ILE A 255 2.26 -19.18 -3.80
C ILE A 255 2.29 -18.67 -2.37
N THR A 256 1.14 -18.60 -1.70
CA THR A 256 1.05 -18.11 -0.31
C THR A 256 1.83 -19.02 0.65
N HIS A 257 1.75 -20.34 0.48
CA HIS A 257 2.51 -21.30 1.29
C HIS A 257 4.03 -21.06 1.18
N TYR A 258 4.54 -20.89 -0.03
CA TYR A 258 5.98 -20.61 -0.24
C TYR A 258 6.39 -19.23 0.27
N MET A 259 5.51 -18.22 0.16
CA MET A 259 5.78 -16.87 0.65
C MET A 259 5.91 -16.83 2.18
N VAL A 260 4.98 -17.46 2.89
CA VAL A 260 4.87 -17.37 4.37
C VAL A 260 5.69 -18.45 5.07
N GLY A 261 5.90 -19.62 4.42
CA GLY A 261 6.69 -20.73 4.96
C GLY A 261 6.07 -21.45 6.16
N ARG A 262 4.80 -21.16 6.46
CA ARG A 262 3.97 -21.89 7.42
C ARG A 262 2.73 -22.35 6.66
N GLU A 263 2.13 -23.46 7.06
CA GLU A 263 0.77 -23.76 6.61
C GLU A 263 -0.13 -22.58 7.05
N VAL A 264 -0.38 -21.66 6.13
CA VAL A 264 -1.54 -20.79 6.25
C VAL A 264 -2.69 -21.75 6.12
N ALA A 265 -3.32 -22.09 7.24
CA ALA A 265 -4.56 -22.84 7.23
C ALA A 265 -5.49 -22.08 6.27
N ALA A 266 -5.62 -22.63 5.05
CA ALA A 266 -6.58 -22.16 4.06
C ALA A 266 -7.95 -22.68 4.53
N GLY A 267 -8.64 -21.84 5.17
CA GLY A 267 -9.83 -22.04 5.93
C GLY A 267 -9.52 -21.42 7.27
N GLY A 268 -9.86 -20.15 7.44
CA GLY A 268 -9.93 -19.56 8.75
C GLY A 268 -10.66 -20.56 9.63
N ALA A 269 -10.09 -20.89 10.79
CA ALA A 269 -10.90 -21.43 11.86
C ALA A 269 -12.18 -20.61 11.83
N ALA A 270 -13.34 -21.31 11.67
CA ALA A 270 -14.62 -20.65 11.49
C ALA A 270 -14.66 -19.49 12.48
N HIS A 271 -14.74 -18.26 11.96
CA HIS A 271 -14.71 -17.09 12.82
C HIS A 271 -15.88 -17.28 13.78
N ASP A 272 -15.59 -17.36 15.06
CA ASP A 272 -16.59 -17.47 16.10
C ASP A 272 -17.31 -16.12 16.18
N ILE A 273 -18.31 -15.96 15.30
CA ILE A 273 -19.18 -14.78 15.22
C ILE A 273 -20.00 -14.75 16.49
N ARG A 274 -19.85 -13.68 17.25
CA ARG A 274 -20.62 -13.51 18.49
C ARG A 274 -21.92 -12.77 18.22
N ASP A 275 -22.98 -13.26 18.82
CA ASP A 275 -24.24 -12.54 18.82
C ASP A 275 -24.22 -11.44 19.88
N HIS A 276 -24.39 -10.21 19.43
CA HIS A 276 -24.47 -9.00 20.26
C HIS A 276 -25.86 -8.39 20.24
N SER A 277 -26.90 -9.12 19.82
CA SER A 277 -28.29 -8.63 19.73
C SER A 277 -28.78 -8.03 21.05
N ASP A 278 -28.47 -8.69 22.17
CA ASP A 278 -28.86 -8.26 23.51
C ASP A 278 -27.91 -7.24 24.14
N ALA A 279 -26.76 -6.97 23.51
CA ALA A 279 -25.81 -5.99 24.02
C ALA A 279 -26.32 -4.56 23.80
N ARG A 280 -26.05 -3.68 24.77
CA ARG A 280 -26.42 -2.27 24.67
C ARG A 280 -25.68 -1.60 23.50
N THR A 281 -26.31 -0.57 22.93
CA THR A 281 -25.65 0.30 21.98
C THR A 281 -24.67 1.20 22.72
N ILE A 282 -23.37 1.09 22.41
CA ILE A 282 -22.33 1.90 23.04
C ILE A 282 -22.03 3.16 22.23
N LEU A 283 -22.11 3.09 20.91
CA LEU A 283 -21.99 4.25 20.01
C LEU A 283 -23.22 4.32 19.11
N SER A 284 -23.86 5.49 19.10
CA SER A 284 -24.99 5.79 18.23
C SER A 284 -24.69 7.00 17.37
N ILE A 285 -24.76 6.83 16.06
CA ILE A 285 -24.54 7.87 15.06
C ILE A 285 -25.86 8.14 14.36
N ARG A 286 -26.25 9.43 14.24
CA ARG A 286 -27.48 9.85 13.55
C ARG A 286 -27.21 11.03 12.64
N LYS A 287 -27.60 10.88 11.38
CA LYS A 287 -27.51 11.90 10.33
C LYS A 287 -26.11 12.51 10.18
N LEU A 288 -25.08 11.67 10.36
CA LEU A 288 -23.70 12.13 10.24
C LEU A 288 -23.41 12.54 8.79
N TRP A 289 -22.84 13.72 8.62
CA TRP A 289 -22.18 14.14 7.40
C TRP A 289 -20.74 14.59 7.73
N VAL A 290 -19.85 14.45 6.77
CA VAL A 290 -18.42 14.78 6.93
C VAL A 290 -17.90 15.41 5.66
N ASP A 291 -17.20 16.53 5.79
CA ASP A 291 -16.50 17.21 4.69
C ASP A 291 -15.04 16.73 4.61
N MET A 292 -14.85 15.53 4.12
CA MET A 292 -13.53 14.93 3.90
C MET A 292 -13.26 14.82 2.39
N PRO A 293 -12.18 15.45 1.86
CA PRO A 293 -11.84 15.36 0.44
C PRO A 293 -11.69 13.91 -0.03
N GLY A 294 -12.39 13.55 -1.10
CA GLY A 294 -12.35 12.22 -1.69
C GLY A 294 -13.27 11.17 -1.03
N GLU A 295 -13.97 11.54 0.05
CA GLU A 295 -14.96 10.67 0.71
C GLU A 295 -16.33 11.36 0.75
N ILE A 296 -17.37 10.62 0.42
CA ILE A 296 -18.74 11.14 0.44
C ILE A 296 -19.43 10.58 1.68
N VAL A 297 -19.72 11.42 2.69
CA VAL A 297 -20.50 11.02 3.88
C VAL A 297 -21.73 11.88 3.97
N ARG A 298 -22.93 11.27 3.89
CA ARG A 298 -24.20 11.98 3.85
C ARG A 298 -25.26 11.22 4.62
N ASN A 299 -25.74 11.81 5.74
CA ASN A 299 -26.86 11.24 6.50
C ASN A 299 -26.65 9.78 6.93
N VAL A 300 -25.48 9.48 7.51
CA VAL A 300 -25.15 8.15 8.02
C VAL A 300 -25.81 7.92 9.38
N ASP A 301 -26.57 6.84 9.50
CA ASP A 301 -27.10 6.29 10.73
C ASP A 301 -26.43 4.94 11.01
N LEU A 302 -25.86 4.77 12.21
CA LEU A 302 -25.13 3.55 12.58
C LEU A 302 -25.19 3.35 14.11
N ASP A 303 -25.49 2.11 14.52
CA ASP A 303 -25.42 1.68 15.92
C ASP A 303 -24.36 0.59 16.09
N VAL A 304 -23.47 0.81 17.06
CA VAL A 304 -22.41 -0.14 17.42
C VAL A 304 -22.71 -0.71 18.80
N LYS A 305 -22.68 -2.04 18.93
CA LYS A 305 -22.94 -2.74 20.17
C LYS A 305 -21.69 -2.87 21.04
N GLU A 306 -21.86 -2.87 22.35
CA GLU A 306 -20.75 -3.00 23.29
C GLU A 306 -20.05 -4.35 23.14
N GLY A 307 -18.71 -4.32 23.01
CA GLY A 307 -17.88 -5.51 22.90
C GLY A 307 -17.86 -6.18 21.52
N GLU A 308 -18.63 -5.67 20.52
CA GLU A 308 -18.55 -6.22 19.16
C GLU A 308 -17.31 -5.72 18.39
N ILE A 309 -16.95 -6.47 17.35
CA ILE A 309 -16.10 -5.99 16.26
C ILE A 309 -17.03 -5.73 15.07
N LEU A 310 -17.34 -4.47 14.79
CA LEU A 310 -18.12 -4.07 13.62
C LEU A 310 -17.22 -3.73 12.46
N GLY A 311 -17.43 -4.37 11.30
CA GLY A 311 -16.77 -4.01 10.05
C GLY A 311 -17.49 -2.88 9.33
N ILE A 312 -16.76 -1.95 8.70
CA ILE A 312 -17.30 -1.01 7.72
C ILE A 312 -16.60 -1.26 6.39
N GLY A 313 -17.36 -1.76 5.41
CA GLY A 313 -16.92 -2.04 4.05
C GLY A 313 -17.57 -1.10 3.03
N GLY A 314 -17.11 -1.15 1.79
CA GLY A 314 -17.63 -0.39 0.67
C GLY A 314 -16.55 -0.01 -0.34
N LEU A 315 -16.95 0.48 -1.51
CA LEU A 315 -16.02 0.93 -2.53
C LEU A 315 -15.24 2.19 -2.09
N ALA A 316 -14.13 2.48 -2.74
CA ALA A 316 -13.34 3.67 -2.48
C ALA A 316 -14.15 4.95 -2.75
N GLY A 317 -13.96 5.98 -1.90
CA GLY A 317 -14.65 7.27 -2.05
C GLY A 317 -16.13 7.27 -1.68
N GLN A 318 -16.67 6.15 -1.17
CA GLN A 318 -18.09 6.02 -0.85
C GLN A 318 -18.45 6.43 0.60
N GLY A 319 -17.47 6.92 1.38
CA GLY A 319 -17.71 7.50 2.70
C GLY A 319 -17.24 6.65 3.88
N LYS A 320 -16.74 5.44 3.65
CA LYS A 320 -16.33 4.55 4.76
C LYS A 320 -15.21 5.13 5.63
N LEU A 321 -14.21 5.80 5.04
CA LEU A 321 -13.12 6.43 5.78
C LEU A 321 -13.56 7.75 6.44
N GLY A 322 -14.51 8.45 5.84
CA GLY A 322 -15.03 9.70 6.39
C GLY A 322 -15.75 9.51 7.72
N ILE A 323 -16.42 8.38 7.96
CA ILE A 323 -17.16 8.13 9.19
C ILE A 323 -16.27 8.24 10.44
N PRO A 324 -15.18 7.43 10.60
CA PRO A 324 -14.33 7.54 11.78
C PRO A 324 -13.60 8.88 11.86
N ASN A 325 -13.17 9.44 10.73
CA ASN A 325 -12.48 10.73 10.68
C ASN A 325 -13.38 11.89 11.15
N GLY A 326 -14.68 11.89 10.77
CA GLY A 326 -15.65 12.87 11.23
C GLY A 326 -16.01 12.69 12.70
N VAL A 327 -16.29 11.47 13.16
CA VAL A 327 -16.59 11.19 14.58
C VAL A 327 -15.43 11.62 15.48
N MET A 328 -14.17 11.33 15.07
CA MET A 328 -12.98 11.72 15.81
C MET A 328 -12.62 13.21 15.67
N GLY A 329 -13.36 13.95 14.87
CA GLY A 329 -13.22 15.42 14.73
C GLY A 329 -12.01 15.87 13.93
N LEU A 330 -11.47 15.02 13.05
CA LEU A 330 -10.33 15.35 12.17
C LEU A 330 -10.77 16.16 10.94
N TYR A 331 -12.03 16.03 10.53
CA TYR A 331 -12.66 16.81 9.46
C TYR A 331 -13.97 17.40 9.97
N GLU A 332 -14.41 18.50 9.34
CA GLU A 332 -15.67 19.14 9.69
C GLU A 332 -16.83 18.16 9.50
N ALA A 333 -17.63 18.01 10.53
CA ALA A 333 -18.72 17.06 10.58
C ALA A 333 -19.92 17.62 11.34
N GLY A 334 -21.11 17.15 10.97
CA GLY A 334 -22.35 17.45 11.69
C GLY A 334 -23.24 16.23 11.78
N GLY A 335 -24.29 16.36 12.56
CA GLY A 335 -25.16 15.26 12.98
C GLY A 335 -25.11 15.07 14.49
N THR A 336 -25.60 13.94 14.98
CA THR A 336 -25.56 13.62 16.42
C THR A 336 -24.80 12.32 16.61
N VAL A 337 -23.81 12.35 17.51
CA VAL A 337 -23.07 11.16 17.94
C VAL A 337 -23.15 11.05 19.45
N GLU A 338 -23.60 9.90 19.93
CA GLU A 338 -23.67 9.59 21.36
C GLU A 338 -22.77 8.39 21.66
N PHE A 339 -21.96 8.52 22.70
CA PHE A 339 -21.14 7.45 23.23
C PHE A 339 -21.51 7.17 24.68
N ASP A 340 -21.85 5.93 24.99
CA ASP A 340 -22.31 5.51 26.31
C ASP A 340 -23.49 6.37 26.83
N GLY A 341 -24.43 6.70 25.91
CA GLY A 341 -25.60 7.55 26.19
C GLY A 341 -25.30 9.04 26.40
N LYS A 342 -24.08 9.48 26.12
CA LYS A 342 -23.68 10.89 26.26
C LYS A 342 -23.29 11.46 24.89
N PRO A 343 -23.71 12.69 24.56
CA PRO A 343 -23.35 13.32 23.30
C PRO A 343 -21.86 13.61 23.25
N ILE A 344 -21.23 13.28 22.10
CA ILE A 344 -19.85 13.64 21.78
C ILE A 344 -19.83 14.98 21.04
N ALA A 345 -18.92 15.85 21.43
CA ALA A 345 -18.69 17.08 20.69
C ALA A 345 -17.88 16.77 19.42
N LEU A 346 -18.53 16.79 18.25
CA LEU A 346 -17.87 16.73 16.96
C LEU A 346 -16.85 17.88 16.79
N ASN A 347 -15.93 17.73 15.83
CA ASN A 347 -14.90 18.73 15.52
C ASN A 347 -13.93 19.03 16.69
N SER A 348 -13.78 18.09 17.63
CA SER A 348 -12.91 18.23 18.79
C SER A 348 -12.21 16.90 19.12
N PRO A 349 -11.06 16.58 18.48
CA PRO A 349 -10.36 15.32 18.70
C PRO A 349 -10.02 15.06 20.18
N ARG A 350 -9.66 16.11 20.90
CA ARG A 350 -9.34 16.02 22.33
C ARG A 350 -10.50 15.46 23.16
N LYS A 351 -11.72 15.95 22.93
CA LYS A 351 -12.91 15.50 23.67
C LYS A 351 -13.26 14.04 23.35
N CYS A 352 -13.02 13.59 22.13
CA CYS A 352 -13.21 12.19 21.75
C CYS A 352 -12.23 11.29 22.52
N LEU A 353 -10.95 11.67 22.58
CA LEU A 353 -9.94 10.95 23.34
C LEU A 353 -10.23 10.97 24.86
N ASP A 354 -10.65 12.10 25.42
CA ASP A 354 -11.05 12.23 26.83
C ASP A 354 -12.25 11.32 27.17
N SER A 355 -13.09 11.00 26.15
CA SER A 355 -14.22 10.06 26.28
C SER A 355 -13.81 8.60 26.09
N GLN A 356 -12.52 8.28 26.08
CA GLN A 356 -11.97 6.94 25.90
C GLN A 356 -12.24 6.32 24.51
N LEU A 357 -12.43 7.15 23.48
CA LEU A 357 -12.34 6.71 22.10
C LEU A 357 -10.90 6.80 21.63
N ALA A 358 -10.44 5.83 20.85
CA ALA A 358 -9.14 5.89 20.18
C ALA A 358 -9.30 5.65 18.68
N PHE A 359 -8.30 6.05 17.91
CA PHE A 359 -8.31 5.95 16.47
C PHE A 359 -6.94 5.56 15.91
N VAL A 360 -6.92 4.56 15.06
CA VAL A 360 -5.81 4.22 14.18
C VAL A 360 -6.18 4.64 12.77
N SER A 361 -5.54 5.70 12.28
CA SER A 361 -5.81 6.29 10.97
C SER A 361 -5.21 5.45 9.84
N GLU A 362 -5.83 5.53 8.66
CA GLU A 362 -5.31 5.03 7.39
C GLU A 362 -4.03 5.73 6.95
N ASP A 363 -3.83 6.99 7.34
CA ASP A 363 -2.59 7.74 7.11
C ASP A 363 -1.61 7.53 8.27
N ARG A 364 -0.89 6.45 8.19
CA ARG A 364 0.12 6.03 9.17
C ARG A 364 1.27 7.01 9.31
N ARG A 365 1.71 7.62 8.20
CA ARG A 365 2.91 8.49 8.16
C ARG A 365 2.60 9.95 8.45
N GLY A 366 1.47 10.48 7.98
CA GLY A 366 1.09 11.87 8.19
C GLY A 366 0.41 12.11 9.53
N VAL A 367 -0.45 11.17 9.97
CA VAL A 367 -1.27 11.31 11.19
C VAL A 367 -0.90 10.27 12.25
N GLY A 368 -0.56 9.07 11.83
CA GLY A 368 -0.40 7.91 12.71
C GLY A 368 0.84 7.97 13.60
N LEU A 369 2.00 8.39 13.08
CA LEU A 369 3.29 8.28 13.77
C LEU A 369 4.09 9.58 13.75
N LEU A 370 4.84 9.80 14.82
CA LEU A 370 5.95 10.75 14.90
C LEU A 370 7.20 10.06 14.35
N LEU A 371 7.43 10.17 13.03
CA LEU A 371 8.44 9.37 12.33
C LEU A 371 9.87 9.60 12.84
N ASP A 372 10.18 10.80 13.29
CA ASP A 372 11.50 11.19 13.77
C ASP A 372 11.76 10.84 15.24
N GLU A 373 10.72 10.40 15.93
CA GLU A 373 10.75 10.05 17.34
C GLU A 373 10.87 8.54 17.55
N SER A 374 11.30 8.16 18.75
CA SER A 374 11.44 6.75 19.17
C SER A 374 10.10 6.03 19.25
N LEU A 375 10.15 4.69 19.31
CA LEU A 375 8.95 3.88 19.56
C LEU A 375 8.35 4.21 20.93
N GLU A 376 9.17 4.47 21.94
CA GLU A 376 8.74 4.88 23.26
C GLU A 376 7.91 6.15 23.24
N TRP A 377 8.36 7.18 22.49
CA TRP A 377 7.60 8.40 22.31
C TRP A 377 6.29 8.16 21.59
N ASN A 378 6.32 7.40 20.49
CA ASN A 378 5.11 7.10 19.73
C ASN A 378 4.05 6.38 20.57
N VAL A 379 4.46 5.41 21.39
CA VAL A 379 3.53 4.62 22.21
C VAL A 379 3.00 5.41 23.39
N ALA A 380 3.88 6.12 24.13
CA ALA A 380 3.51 6.74 25.40
C ALA A 380 2.89 8.14 25.28
N PHE A 381 3.24 8.92 24.23
CA PHE A 381 2.87 10.34 24.12
C PHE A 381 1.36 10.60 24.20
N PRO A 382 0.48 9.89 23.48
CA PRO A 382 -0.95 10.13 23.61
C PRO A 382 -1.50 9.87 25.01
N ALA A 383 -1.06 8.79 25.64
CA ALA A 383 -1.49 8.44 27.01
C ALA A 383 -0.98 9.45 28.05
N MET A 384 0.21 10.01 27.85
CA MET A 384 0.72 11.12 28.69
C MET A 384 -0.16 12.36 28.52
N GLN A 385 -0.51 12.74 27.29
CA GLN A 385 -1.24 13.97 27.00
C GLN A 385 -2.72 13.90 27.39
N VAL A 386 -3.35 12.73 27.22
CA VAL A 386 -4.79 12.57 27.43
C VAL A 386 -5.11 12.14 28.87
N GLN A 387 -4.33 11.20 29.40
CA GLN A 387 -4.65 10.51 30.64
C GLN A 387 -3.67 10.81 31.79
N ASN A 388 -2.63 11.63 31.56
CA ASN A 388 -1.52 11.85 32.48
C ASN A 388 -0.82 10.54 32.93
N LYS A 389 -0.93 9.46 32.13
CA LYS A 389 -0.17 8.22 32.36
C LYS A 389 1.32 8.47 32.14
N PHE A 390 2.16 7.65 32.71
CA PHE A 390 3.63 7.71 32.59
C PHE A 390 4.24 9.04 33.04
N LEU A 391 3.55 9.75 33.96
CA LEU A 391 4.01 10.98 34.57
C LEU A 391 4.11 10.82 36.08
N LYS A 392 5.25 11.24 36.63
CA LYS A 392 5.51 11.33 38.08
C LYS A 392 5.40 12.76 38.52
N ARG A 393 4.57 13.04 39.53
CA ARG A 393 4.48 14.36 40.17
C ARG A 393 5.38 14.43 41.40
N MET A 394 6.26 15.43 41.46
CA MET A 394 7.05 15.79 42.61
C MET A 394 6.80 17.26 42.95
N GLY A 395 5.83 17.52 43.83
CA GLY A 395 5.43 18.87 44.16
C GLY A 395 4.86 19.60 42.91
N PHE A 396 5.50 20.71 42.54
CA PHE A 396 5.10 21.53 41.37
C PHE A 396 5.66 21.00 40.03
N PHE A 397 6.57 20.02 40.07
CA PHE A 397 7.19 19.49 38.86
C PHE A 397 6.57 18.17 38.46
N THR A 398 6.45 17.99 37.14
CA THR A 398 6.00 16.74 36.53
C THR A 398 7.12 16.19 35.66
N TRP A 399 7.51 14.95 35.90
CA TRP A 399 8.58 14.24 35.18
C TRP A 399 8.02 13.03 34.48
N ARG A 400 8.63 12.65 33.37
CA ARG A 400 8.31 11.40 32.68
C ARG A 400 8.79 10.21 33.50
N ASP A 401 7.97 9.17 33.55
CA ASP A 401 8.38 7.87 34.10
C ASP A 401 9.00 7.01 33.01
N GLU A 402 10.29 7.25 32.71
CA GLU A 402 11.03 6.54 31.66
C GLU A 402 10.97 5.02 31.83
N LYS A 403 11.00 4.51 33.08
CA LYS A 403 10.90 3.06 33.34
C LYS A 403 9.53 2.50 32.94
N ALA A 404 8.46 3.20 33.27
CA ALA A 404 7.11 2.78 32.90
C ALA A 404 6.90 2.85 31.38
N ILE A 405 7.43 3.89 30.72
CA ILE A 405 7.40 4.05 29.26
C ILE A 405 8.14 2.88 28.58
N HIS A 406 9.37 2.62 29.03
CA HIS A 406 10.19 1.52 28.51
C HIS A 406 9.48 0.16 28.68
N THR A 407 8.90 -0.08 29.87
CA THR A 407 8.22 -1.34 30.17
C THR A 407 7.00 -1.55 29.26
N VAL A 408 6.14 -0.54 29.10
CA VAL A 408 4.94 -0.66 28.27
C VAL A 408 5.28 -0.79 26.78
N THR A 409 6.30 -0.07 26.33
CA THR A 409 6.73 -0.14 24.93
C THR A 409 7.29 -1.53 24.60
N ASN A 410 8.17 -2.09 25.45
CA ASN A 410 8.69 -3.42 25.23
C ASN A 410 7.61 -4.51 25.30
N ARG A 411 6.63 -4.37 26.21
CA ARG A 411 5.46 -5.26 26.23
C ARG A 411 4.75 -5.30 24.88
N TYR A 412 4.48 -4.14 24.26
CA TYR A 412 3.83 -4.11 22.95
C TYR A 412 4.75 -4.52 21.79
N ILE A 413 6.07 -4.32 21.92
CA ILE A 413 7.06 -4.86 20.96
C ILE A 413 6.93 -6.39 20.93
N ASP A 414 6.87 -7.02 22.09
CA ASP A 414 6.76 -8.48 22.22
C ASP A 414 5.37 -8.99 21.80
N GLU A 415 4.28 -8.40 22.34
CA GLU A 415 2.90 -8.83 22.05
C GLU A 415 2.54 -8.70 20.56
N LEU A 416 2.98 -7.64 19.90
CA LEU A 416 2.73 -7.38 18.49
C LEU A 416 3.85 -7.89 17.57
N GLN A 417 4.90 -8.51 18.14
CA GLN A 417 6.07 -8.99 17.40
C GLN A 417 6.65 -7.91 16.47
N ILE A 418 6.91 -6.71 17.02
CA ILE A 418 7.48 -5.60 16.26
C ILE A 418 8.96 -5.88 16.03
N LYS A 419 9.37 -6.03 14.77
CA LYS A 419 10.78 -6.20 14.41
C LYS A 419 11.50 -4.85 14.48
N CYS A 420 12.27 -4.63 15.52
CA CYS A 420 13.06 -3.43 15.79
C CYS A 420 14.38 -3.79 16.48
N THR A 421 15.32 -2.83 16.55
CA THR A 421 16.59 -2.97 17.26
C THR A 421 16.48 -2.64 18.75
N GLY A 422 15.40 -1.97 19.16
CA GLY A 422 15.10 -1.56 20.53
C GLY A 422 13.97 -0.54 20.57
N SER A 423 13.47 -0.25 21.78
CA SER A 423 12.36 0.71 21.99
C SER A 423 12.75 2.18 21.70
N ASP A 424 14.03 2.49 21.66
CA ASP A 424 14.63 3.78 21.34
C ASP A 424 14.79 4.02 19.83
N GLN A 425 14.58 2.98 18.99
CA GLN A 425 14.63 3.10 17.54
C GLN A 425 13.61 4.08 17.01
N LYS A 426 13.97 4.86 15.98
CA LYS A 426 13.04 5.82 15.33
C LYS A 426 12.01 5.10 14.46
N ALA A 427 10.76 5.54 14.51
CA ALA A 427 9.68 4.93 13.76
C ALA A 427 9.90 4.93 12.24
N ARG A 428 10.61 5.93 11.69
CA ARG A 428 10.96 6.01 10.25
C ARG A 428 11.80 4.84 9.74
N GLU A 429 12.57 4.22 10.60
CA GLU A 429 13.51 3.15 10.26
C GLU A 429 12.84 1.78 10.14
N LEU A 430 11.59 1.69 10.59
CA LEU A 430 10.81 0.46 10.53
C LEU A 430 10.19 0.23 9.15
N SER A 431 9.99 -1.05 8.80
CA SER A 431 9.16 -1.44 7.66
C SER A 431 7.70 -1.01 7.87
N GLY A 432 6.93 -0.90 6.77
CA GLY A 432 5.52 -0.51 6.83
C GLY A 432 4.67 -1.35 7.79
N GLY A 433 4.85 -2.67 7.78
CA GLY A 433 4.14 -3.57 8.70
C GLY A 433 4.49 -3.32 10.16
N ASN A 434 5.76 -3.06 10.49
CA ASN A 434 6.16 -2.74 11.86
C ASN A 434 5.69 -1.34 12.27
N GLN A 435 5.68 -0.36 11.37
CA GLN A 435 5.08 0.96 11.63
C GLN A 435 3.59 0.83 11.99
N GLN A 436 2.83 -0.03 11.27
CA GLN A 436 1.42 -0.29 11.56
C GLN A 436 1.22 -0.88 12.96
N LYS A 437 2.07 -1.82 13.35
CA LYS A 437 2.05 -2.39 14.70
C LYS A 437 2.35 -1.36 15.79
N VAL A 438 3.22 -0.39 15.52
CA VAL A 438 3.45 0.76 16.44
C VAL A 438 2.21 1.65 16.54
N CYS A 439 1.46 1.88 15.43
CA CYS A 439 0.19 2.59 15.49
C CYS A 439 -0.83 1.88 16.37
N LEU A 440 -0.91 0.55 16.31
CA LEU A 440 -1.75 -0.24 17.21
C LEU A 440 -1.28 -0.16 18.66
N ALA A 441 0.03 -0.32 18.92
CA ALA A 441 0.62 -0.19 20.25
C ALA A 441 0.28 1.15 20.90
N LYS A 442 0.37 2.24 20.13
CA LYS A 442 -0.02 3.60 20.53
C LYS A 442 -1.49 3.68 20.95
N ALA A 443 -2.38 3.07 20.16
CA ALA A 443 -3.81 3.06 20.47
C ALA A 443 -4.12 2.17 21.69
N PHE A 444 -3.50 1.01 21.80
CA PHE A 444 -3.67 0.08 22.92
C PHE A 444 -3.15 0.66 24.25
N ALA A 445 -2.07 1.44 24.22
CA ALA A 445 -1.53 2.12 25.42
C ALA A 445 -2.48 3.15 26.03
N LEU A 446 -3.44 3.65 25.26
CA LEU A 446 -4.55 4.48 25.75
C LEU A 446 -5.58 3.67 26.55
N GLU A 447 -5.59 2.32 26.43
CA GLU A 447 -6.61 1.45 27.05
C GLU A 447 -8.03 2.00 26.79
N PRO A 448 -8.40 2.18 25.50
CA PRO A 448 -9.69 2.79 25.18
C PRO A 448 -10.84 1.82 25.45
N ARG A 449 -12.05 2.36 25.63
CA ARG A 449 -13.29 1.54 25.62
C ARG A 449 -13.80 1.30 24.21
N PHE A 450 -13.42 2.18 23.27
CA PHE A 450 -13.85 2.13 21.88
C PHE A 450 -12.69 2.48 20.95
N LEU A 451 -12.49 1.69 19.91
CA LEU A 451 -11.39 1.84 18.97
C LEU A 451 -11.88 1.83 17.53
N PHE A 452 -11.66 2.92 16.81
CA PHE A 452 -11.72 2.94 15.35
C PHE A 452 -10.37 2.53 14.76
N VAL A 453 -10.39 1.66 13.74
CA VAL A 453 -9.19 1.22 13.03
C VAL A 453 -9.45 1.29 11.53
N SER A 454 -8.84 2.24 10.84
CA SER A 454 -9.00 2.45 9.40
C SER A 454 -7.86 1.80 8.62
N GLU A 455 -8.20 0.91 7.69
CA GLU A 455 -7.29 0.23 6.77
C GLU A 455 -6.04 -0.34 7.48
N PRO A 456 -6.21 -1.16 8.55
CA PRO A 456 -5.08 -1.58 9.40
C PRO A 456 -4.04 -2.43 8.67
N THR A 457 -4.39 -2.98 7.54
CA THR A 457 -3.56 -3.92 6.76
C THR A 457 -3.08 -3.34 5.45
N ARG A 458 -3.38 -2.07 5.18
CA ARG A 458 -3.02 -1.41 3.93
C ARG A 458 -1.50 -1.27 3.78
N GLY A 459 -0.96 -1.79 2.66
CA GLY A 459 0.46 -1.67 2.34
C GLY A 459 1.38 -2.46 3.29
N ILE A 460 0.89 -3.57 3.84
CA ILE A 460 1.67 -4.53 4.60
C ILE A 460 1.56 -5.92 3.96
N ASP A 461 2.51 -6.79 4.26
CA ASP A 461 2.56 -8.14 3.72
C ASP A 461 1.51 -9.10 4.32
N VAL A 462 1.30 -10.24 3.65
CA VAL A 462 0.27 -11.22 4.03
C VAL A 462 0.47 -11.76 5.45
N GLY A 463 1.73 -12.01 5.85
CA GLY A 463 2.04 -12.51 7.19
C GLY A 463 1.79 -11.45 8.27
N ALA A 464 2.15 -10.19 8.00
CA ALA A 464 1.87 -9.07 8.91
C ALA A 464 0.36 -8.75 8.98
N LYS A 465 -0.41 -8.94 7.89
CA LYS A 465 -1.88 -8.80 7.90
C LYS A 465 -2.52 -9.72 8.94
N ALA A 466 -2.18 -11.01 8.90
CA ALA A 466 -2.73 -11.99 9.84
C ALA A 466 -2.42 -11.62 11.30
N LEU A 467 -1.18 -11.18 11.58
CA LEU A 467 -0.77 -10.75 12.93
C LEU A 467 -1.54 -9.51 13.40
N VAL A 468 -1.78 -8.53 12.52
CA VAL A 468 -2.55 -7.31 12.84
C VAL A 468 -4.01 -7.65 13.15
N LEU A 469 -4.65 -8.49 12.33
CA LEU A 469 -6.04 -8.92 12.54
C LEU A 469 -6.18 -9.73 13.84
N GLU A 470 -5.26 -10.65 14.09
CA GLU A 470 -5.26 -11.44 15.33
C GLU A 470 -5.02 -10.56 16.58
N ALA A 471 -4.13 -9.54 16.48
CA ALA A 471 -3.91 -8.60 17.57
C ALA A 471 -5.18 -7.78 17.89
N LEU A 472 -5.92 -7.33 16.88
CA LEU A 472 -7.19 -6.62 17.06
C LEU A 472 -8.25 -7.52 17.70
N LYS A 473 -8.38 -8.76 17.23
CA LYS A 473 -9.30 -9.76 17.79
C LYS A 473 -8.97 -10.08 19.24
N LYS A 474 -7.69 -10.31 19.54
CA LYS A 474 -7.19 -10.55 20.89
C LYS A 474 -7.48 -9.35 21.81
N PHE A 475 -7.17 -8.13 21.35
CA PHE A 475 -7.42 -6.91 22.12
C PHE A 475 -8.90 -6.72 22.43
N ASN A 476 -9.80 -6.94 21.46
CA ASN A 476 -11.23 -6.94 21.72
C ASN A 476 -11.65 -7.99 22.75
N ARG A 477 -11.21 -9.24 22.59
CA ARG A 477 -11.66 -10.35 23.44
C ARG A 477 -11.10 -10.31 24.85
N GLU A 478 -9.83 -9.95 25.02
CA GLU A 478 -9.19 -9.95 26.34
C GLU A 478 -9.47 -8.67 27.12
N SER A 479 -9.58 -7.52 26.45
CA SER A 479 -9.79 -6.22 27.12
C SER A 479 -11.25 -5.74 27.07
N GLY A 480 -12.14 -6.42 26.35
CA GLY A 480 -13.55 -6.03 26.22
C GLY A 480 -13.78 -4.75 25.42
N VAL A 481 -12.79 -4.30 24.66
CA VAL A 481 -12.87 -3.06 23.86
C VAL A 481 -13.77 -3.28 22.66
N THR A 482 -14.71 -2.35 22.43
CA THR A 482 -15.50 -2.33 21.19
C THR A 482 -14.65 -1.82 20.04
N VAL A 483 -14.64 -2.53 18.91
CA VAL A 483 -13.81 -2.17 17.76
C VAL A 483 -14.68 -1.91 16.54
N VAL A 484 -14.42 -0.82 15.83
CA VAL A 484 -14.95 -0.59 14.47
C VAL A 484 -13.78 -0.63 13.50
N MET A 485 -13.74 -1.66 12.67
CA MET A 485 -12.70 -1.85 11.66
C MET A 485 -13.19 -1.42 10.29
N ILE A 486 -12.46 -0.54 9.64
CA ILE A 486 -12.73 -0.09 8.28
C ILE A 486 -11.72 -0.77 7.36
N SER A 487 -12.17 -1.47 6.32
CA SER A 487 -11.31 -2.06 5.30
C SER A 487 -11.95 -2.01 3.92
N SER A 488 -11.10 -1.87 2.91
CA SER A 488 -11.46 -2.04 1.50
C SER A 488 -11.52 -3.51 1.10
N GLU A 489 -10.89 -4.40 1.88
CA GLU A 489 -10.85 -5.84 1.63
C GLU A 489 -11.95 -6.53 2.45
N LEU A 490 -13.03 -6.96 1.80
CA LEU A 490 -14.17 -7.63 2.46
C LEU A 490 -13.75 -8.88 3.23
N GLU A 491 -12.80 -9.64 2.69
CA GLU A 491 -12.31 -10.87 3.32
C GLU A 491 -11.62 -10.61 4.68
N GLU A 492 -10.96 -9.45 4.85
CA GLU A 492 -10.38 -9.07 6.15
C GLU A 492 -11.48 -8.80 7.19
N LEU A 493 -12.56 -8.12 6.78
CA LEU A 493 -13.70 -7.87 7.65
C LEU A 493 -14.39 -9.19 8.05
N ARG A 494 -14.55 -10.11 7.12
CA ARG A 494 -15.15 -11.43 7.36
C ARG A 494 -14.32 -12.31 8.31
N GLN A 495 -13.01 -12.07 8.41
CA GLN A 495 -12.13 -12.85 9.29
C GLN A 495 -12.29 -12.52 10.77
N ILE A 496 -12.62 -11.29 11.13
CA ILE A 496 -12.60 -10.86 12.54
C ILE A 496 -13.86 -10.16 13.01
N CYS A 497 -14.70 -9.62 12.11
CA CYS A 497 -15.88 -8.85 12.49
C CYS A 497 -17.09 -9.74 12.81
N ASP A 498 -17.91 -9.33 13.76
CA ASP A 498 -19.15 -10.00 14.09
C ASP A 498 -20.26 -9.61 13.07
N ARG A 499 -20.31 -8.33 12.69
CA ARG A 499 -21.21 -7.77 11.66
C ARG A 499 -20.44 -6.85 10.74
N ILE A 500 -20.94 -6.67 9.52
CA ILE A 500 -20.34 -5.77 8.52
C ILE A 500 -21.40 -4.81 8.00
N ALA A 501 -21.16 -3.51 8.15
CA ALA A 501 -21.93 -2.44 7.56
C ALA A 501 -21.31 -2.07 6.20
N ILE A 502 -22.12 -2.03 5.14
CA ILE A 502 -21.67 -1.59 3.81
C ILE A 502 -22.10 -0.15 3.60
N VAL A 503 -21.13 0.68 3.21
CA VAL A 503 -21.34 2.09 2.86
C VAL A 503 -21.34 2.24 1.33
N SER A 504 -22.40 2.82 0.81
CA SER A 504 -22.58 3.13 -0.60
C SER A 504 -23.26 4.50 -0.76
N GLY A 505 -22.75 5.35 -1.67
CA GLY A 505 -23.28 6.70 -1.88
C GLY A 505 -23.30 7.62 -0.65
N GLY A 506 -22.42 7.37 0.29
CA GLY A 506 -22.30 8.16 1.51
C GLY A 506 -23.29 7.78 2.63
N ARG A 507 -23.97 6.64 2.50
CA ARG A 507 -24.96 6.14 3.48
C ARG A 507 -24.68 4.68 3.81
N VAL A 508 -25.18 4.17 4.92
CA VAL A 508 -25.18 2.75 5.23
C VAL A 508 -26.25 2.06 4.37
N ALA A 509 -25.82 1.24 3.42
CA ALA A 509 -26.69 0.49 2.52
C ALA A 509 -27.33 -0.74 3.19
N GLY A 510 -26.64 -1.32 4.17
CA GLY A 510 -27.10 -2.44 4.95
C GLY A 510 -26.06 -2.93 5.93
N ILE A 511 -26.49 -3.71 6.92
CA ILE A 511 -25.62 -4.35 7.92
C ILE A 511 -25.97 -5.84 7.95
N LEU A 512 -24.99 -6.70 7.71
CA LEU A 512 -25.15 -8.14 7.70
C LEU A 512 -24.15 -8.81 8.65
N PRO A 513 -24.48 -10.00 9.21
CA PRO A 513 -23.49 -10.87 9.84
C PRO A 513 -22.31 -11.17 8.92
N ALA A 514 -21.11 -11.32 9.49
CA ALA A 514 -19.89 -11.46 8.68
C ALA A 514 -19.80 -12.79 7.88
N ASP A 515 -20.61 -13.78 8.20
CA ASP A 515 -20.70 -15.08 7.51
C ASP A 515 -21.58 -15.07 6.25
N HIS A 516 -22.29 -13.97 5.97
CA HIS A 516 -23.05 -13.84 4.75
C HIS A 516 -22.16 -13.95 3.51
N SER A 517 -22.77 -14.29 2.36
CA SER A 517 -22.01 -14.49 1.12
C SER A 517 -21.40 -13.19 0.58
N SER A 518 -20.27 -13.30 -0.11
CA SER A 518 -19.63 -12.15 -0.78
C SER A 518 -20.55 -11.50 -1.82
N GLU A 519 -21.48 -12.28 -2.41
CA GLU A 519 -22.48 -11.80 -3.37
C GLU A 519 -23.48 -10.85 -2.70
N GLU A 520 -23.97 -11.18 -1.49
CA GLU A 520 -24.89 -10.32 -0.74
C GLU A 520 -24.25 -9.00 -0.35
N PHE A 521 -23.00 -9.03 0.12
CA PHE A 521 -22.22 -7.81 0.37
C PHE A 521 -21.98 -7.02 -0.93
N GLY A 522 -21.66 -7.70 -2.03
CA GLY A 522 -21.48 -7.09 -3.35
C GLY A 522 -22.73 -6.36 -3.83
N MET A 523 -23.91 -6.94 -3.64
CA MET A 523 -25.20 -6.30 -3.98
C MET A 523 -25.40 -5.00 -3.18
N LEU A 524 -25.05 -4.97 -1.89
CA LEU A 524 -25.13 -3.77 -1.06
C LEU A 524 -24.14 -2.69 -1.52
N MET A 525 -22.92 -3.07 -1.96
CA MET A 525 -21.91 -2.14 -2.45
C MET A 525 -22.32 -1.40 -3.73
N VAL A 526 -23.15 -2.05 -4.59
CA VAL A 526 -23.61 -1.51 -5.88
C VAL A 526 -25.00 -0.88 -5.75
N SER A 527 -25.73 -1.14 -4.66
CA SER A 527 -27.07 -0.59 -4.45
C SER A 527 -27.01 0.93 -4.34
N GLN A 528 -27.73 1.63 -5.23
CA GLN A 528 -28.00 3.05 -5.04
C GLN A 528 -29.03 3.21 -3.91
N VAL A 529 -28.57 3.60 -2.73
CA VAL A 529 -29.45 4.01 -1.64
C VAL A 529 -30.10 5.34 -2.04
N LYS A 530 -31.41 5.31 -2.33
CA LYS A 530 -32.20 6.50 -2.70
C LYS A 530 -32.37 7.44 -1.50
#